data_054fb02d913d59ea178be3521112df98
#
_entry.id   054fb02d913d59ea178be3521112df98
#
_cell.length_a   1.000
_cell.length_b   1.000
_cell.length_c   1.000
_cell.angle_alpha   90.00
_cell.angle_beta   90.00
_cell.angle_gamma   90.00
#
_symmetry.space_group_name_H-M   'P 1'
#
loop_
_entity.id
_entity.type
_entity.pdbx_description
1 polymer ?
#
loop_
_entity_poly.entity_id
_entity_poly.type
_entity_poly.pdbx_seq_one_letter_code
_entity_poly.pdbx_strand_id
1 'polypeptide(L)'
;MIVGAGFAGVYTARYLQKKLHNSADIELININNYFVFQPLLPEVASGTLSAQDAVASLRTIAKGVLIRQAEVISIDKEKKSIKLLQGSRHTLIDLSYDELILTSGVDANSSFIEGMDAHAMTIKNLSDAHQIRNHIIQCLEWADVTISAETKKRLLTFVVAGGGFSGVETIGEIVEMLHRSLKFYPNIAKEELRPIIVQRGPVLLPELHEKLGRYTEEKFAKRGIEIVLDQGVSKVTARQVTLENGDEIQCKTLISSIGNRPPEFIQSLNIPLVRNRIAVQQDLSVPNVKDIWALGDIAAIPLDGPAEKAEKFAPPTAQFAVQEAKQCADNVVAKLEGKATQNFAYTPRGSLASLGSYSGVGELFGMRVSGLLGWMIWRGFYILRIPGFTTKARITLNWVFDYLFPRSIVYMQQKKTNSLREVHFSAGDIMFHKGQLLDALCIVKSGRCELRDGEGFIREFGVGEHFGERLIEHDHALTGEFVALEDSVVIKLDRQSFSQLRETMPVLDEYFKGIDQNKYTPEMRD
;
A
#
# COMPACT_ATOMS: atom_id res chain seq x y z
N MET A 1 18.55 4.49 -18.75
CA MET A 1 18.00 3.55 -17.75
C MET A 1 16.84 4.21 -17.02
N ILE A 2 15.75 3.50 -16.73
CA ILE A 2 14.55 4.04 -16.07
C ILE A 2 14.25 3.17 -14.84
N VAL A 3 14.06 3.78 -13.67
CA VAL A 3 13.76 3.09 -12.41
C VAL A 3 12.32 3.34 -11.98
N GLY A 4 11.53 2.27 -11.90
CA GLY A 4 10.11 2.31 -11.56
C GLY A 4 9.20 2.27 -12.78
N ALA A 5 8.20 1.37 -12.75
CA ALA A 5 7.25 1.15 -13.85
C ALA A 5 5.82 1.61 -13.52
N GLY A 6 5.70 2.75 -12.84
CA GLY A 6 4.44 3.49 -12.70
C GLY A 6 4.07 4.25 -13.99
N PHE A 7 3.11 5.18 -13.90
CA PHE A 7 2.70 6.02 -15.04
C PHE A 7 3.89 6.76 -15.65
N ALA A 8 4.70 7.42 -14.82
CA ALA A 8 5.87 8.15 -15.29
C ALA A 8 6.84 7.24 -16.07
N GLY A 9 7.28 6.12 -15.47
CA GLY A 9 8.30 5.25 -16.06
C GLY A 9 7.87 4.54 -17.32
N VAL A 10 6.68 3.93 -17.33
CA VAL A 10 6.16 3.22 -18.51
C VAL A 10 5.99 4.18 -19.70
N TYR A 11 5.43 5.36 -19.46
CA TYR A 11 5.24 6.33 -20.55
C TYR A 11 6.55 6.94 -21.02
N THR A 12 7.50 7.21 -20.11
CA THR A 12 8.86 7.66 -20.50
C THR A 12 9.55 6.61 -21.37
N ALA A 13 9.53 5.34 -20.97
CA ALA A 13 10.12 4.24 -21.74
C ALA A 13 9.50 4.16 -23.15
N ARG A 14 8.17 4.24 -23.26
CA ARG A 14 7.47 4.21 -24.55
C ARG A 14 7.76 5.42 -25.44
N TYR A 15 7.84 6.63 -24.87
CA TYR A 15 8.17 7.83 -25.63
C TYR A 15 9.61 7.82 -26.12
N LEU A 16 10.57 7.42 -25.27
CA LEU A 16 11.97 7.26 -25.67
C LEU A 16 12.14 6.19 -26.74
N GLN A 17 11.51 5.01 -26.59
CA GLN A 17 11.55 3.95 -27.59
C GLN A 17 11.01 4.43 -28.95
N LYS A 18 9.93 5.20 -28.94
CA LYS A 18 9.36 5.77 -30.18
C LYS A 18 10.28 6.79 -30.84
N LYS A 19 11.06 7.54 -30.07
CA LYS A 19 11.93 8.60 -30.58
C LYS A 19 13.31 8.11 -31.00
N LEU A 20 13.89 7.23 -30.18
CA LEU A 20 15.26 6.75 -30.38
C LEU A 20 15.30 5.46 -31.23
N HIS A 21 14.17 4.75 -31.35
CA HIS A 21 14.11 3.46 -32.05
C HIS A 21 15.21 2.50 -31.57
N ASN A 22 16.17 2.20 -32.44
CA ASN A 22 17.30 1.31 -32.14
C ASN A 22 18.64 2.07 -31.92
N SER A 23 18.59 3.39 -31.77
CA SER A 23 19.82 4.20 -31.58
C SER A 23 20.25 4.27 -30.10
N ALA A 24 19.46 3.72 -29.18
CA ALA A 24 19.81 3.62 -27.77
C ALA A 24 19.15 2.40 -27.13
N ASP A 25 19.83 1.81 -26.14
CA ASP A 25 19.28 0.75 -25.30
C ASP A 25 18.47 1.37 -24.17
N ILE A 26 17.18 1.08 -24.14
CA ILE A 26 16.26 1.56 -23.11
C ILE A 26 15.95 0.41 -22.17
N GLU A 27 16.34 0.54 -20.92
CA GLU A 27 16.08 -0.43 -19.88
C GLU A 27 15.14 0.13 -18.81
N LEU A 28 14.05 -0.60 -18.51
CA LEU A 28 13.09 -0.29 -17.47
C LEU A 28 13.20 -1.31 -16.34
N ILE A 29 13.63 -0.84 -15.17
CA ILE A 29 13.85 -1.63 -13.96
C ILE A 29 12.65 -1.47 -13.03
N ASN A 30 12.08 -2.59 -12.58
CA ASN A 30 10.98 -2.58 -11.63
C ASN A 30 10.93 -3.88 -10.82
N ILE A 31 10.46 -3.83 -9.59
CA ILE A 31 10.30 -5.00 -8.71
C ILE A 31 9.28 -5.98 -9.32
N ASN A 32 8.18 -5.47 -9.85
CA ASN A 32 7.11 -6.25 -10.46
C ASN A 32 7.25 -6.31 -11.99
N ASN A 33 6.80 -7.38 -12.62
CA ASN A 33 6.78 -7.52 -14.08
C ASN A 33 5.53 -6.88 -14.73
N TYR A 34 4.74 -6.13 -13.95
CA TYR A 34 3.49 -5.51 -14.37
C TYR A 34 3.41 -4.03 -13.97
N PHE A 35 2.64 -3.31 -14.73
CA PHE A 35 2.17 -1.96 -14.45
C PHE A 35 0.84 -2.04 -13.69
N VAL A 36 0.67 -1.24 -12.65
CA VAL A 36 -0.58 -1.11 -11.90
C VAL A 36 -1.31 0.15 -12.31
N PHE A 37 -2.58 0.01 -12.68
CA PHE A 37 -3.44 1.16 -12.89
C PHE A 37 -4.03 1.61 -11.54
N GLN A 38 -3.23 2.36 -10.76
CA GLN A 38 -3.50 2.74 -9.37
C GLN A 38 -4.90 3.32 -9.11
N PRO A 39 -5.50 4.15 -10.01
CA PRO A 39 -6.86 4.65 -9.78
C PRO A 39 -7.94 3.57 -9.63
N LEU A 40 -7.67 2.33 -10.02
CA LEU A 40 -8.61 1.20 -9.86
C LEU A 40 -8.35 0.37 -8.59
N LEU A 41 -7.37 0.70 -7.77
CA LEU A 41 -7.11 -0.02 -6.52
C LEU A 41 -8.31 -0.01 -5.55
N PRO A 42 -9.06 1.08 -5.37
CA PRO A 42 -10.30 1.05 -4.57
C PRO A 42 -11.33 0.04 -5.08
N GLU A 43 -11.50 -0.09 -6.41
CA GLU A 43 -12.40 -1.09 -7.01
C GLU A 43 -11.89 -2.53 -6.81
N VAL A 44 -10.57 -2.75 -6.76
CA VAL A 44 -9.99 -4.05 -6.39
C VAL A 44 -10.21 -4.34 -4.90
N ALA A 45 -10.01 -3.36 -4.03
CA ALA A 45 -10.23 -3.48 -2.59
C ALA A 45 -11.69 -3.76 -2.23
N SER A 46 -12.63 -3.34 -3.06
CA SER A 46 -14.06 -3.61 -2.90
C SER A 46 -14.56 -4.86 -3.65
N GLY A 47 -13.69 -5.50 -4.45
CA GLY A 47 -14.05 -6.67 -5.26
C GLY A 47 -14.89 -6.38 -6.50
N THR A 48 -15.03 -5.12 -6.92
CA THR A 48 -15.63 -4.71 -8.20
C THR A 48 -14.80 -5.22 -9.37
N LEU A 49 -13.46 -5.17 -9.21
CA LEU A 49 -12.50 -5.67 -10.18
C LEU A 49 -11.63 -6.76 -9.56
N SER A 50 -11.22 -7.73 -10.38
CA SER A 50 -10.18 -8.66 -9.97
C SER A 50 -8.82 -7.97 -9.98
N ALA A 51 -7.91 -8.44 -9.12
CA ALA A 51 -6.54 -7.90 -9.04
C ALA A 51 -5.83 -7.95 -10.42
N GLN A 52 -6.09 -8.98 -11.21
CA GLN A 52 -5.49 -9.17 -12.54
C GLN A 52 -5.99 -8.17 -13.59
N ASP A 53 -7.15 -7.56 -13.37
CA ASP A 53 -7.72 -6.60 -14.33
C ASP A 53 -7.18 -5.18 -14.13
N ALA A 54 -6.69 -4.87 -12.92
CA ALA A 54 -6.05 -3.58 -12.63
C ALA A 54 -4.57 -3.51 -13.05
N VAL A 55 -4.03 -4.56 -13.69
CA VAL A 55 -2.63 -4.64 -14.10
C VAL A 55 -2.45 -4.92 -15.58
N ALA A 56 -1.28 -4.54 -16.11
CA ALA A 56 -0.87 -4.87 -17.47
C ALA A 56 0.61 -5.32 -17.47
N SER A 57 0.92 -6.39 -18.21
CA SER A 57 2.30 -6.86 -18.33
C SER A 57 3.20 -5.82 -18.99
N LEU A 58 4.31 -5.47 -18.34
CA LEU A 58 5.29 -4.51 -18.87
C LEU A 58 5.80 -4.94 -20.26
N ARG A 59 6.05 -6.24 -20.46
CA ARG A 59 6.53 -6.77 -21.75
C ARG A 59 5.54 -6.59 -22.88
N THR A 60 4.24 -6.45 -22.57
CA THR A 60 3.21 -6.23 -23.60
C THR A 60 2.96 -4.75 -23.90
N ILE A 61 3.11 -3.87 -22.91
CA ILE A 61 2.81 -2.44 -23.04
C ILE A 61 4.02 -1.57 -23.36
N ALA A 62 5.25 -2.04 -23.09
CA ALA A 62 6.51 -1.35 -23.37
C ALA A 62 7.35 -2.19 -24.38
N LYS A 63 6.79 -2.42 -25.56
CA LYS A 63 7.46 -3.17 -26.63
C LYS A 63 8.73 -2.47 -27.07
N GLY A 64 9.81 -3.27 -27.28
CA GLY A 64 11.12 -2.75 -27.68
C GLY A 64 11.98 -2.21 -26.52
N VAL A 65 11.44 -2.19 -25.29
CA VAL A 65 12.18 -1.80 -24.08
C VAL A 65 12.65 -3.07 -23.38
N LEU A 66 13.90 -3.08 -22.90
CA LEU A 66 14.42 -4.14 -22.05
C LEU A 66 13.77 -4.04 -20.65
N ILE A 67 13.00 -5.05 -20.27
CA ILE A 67 12.34 -5.10 -18.96
C ILE A 67 13.18 -5.96 -18.02
N ARG A 68 13.69 -5.33 -16.96
CA ARG A 68 14.41 -5.99 -15.87
C ARG A 68 13.57 -6.03 -14.61
N GLN A 69 13.24 -7.23 -14.16
CA GLN A 69 12.62 -7.42 -12.86
C GLN A 69 13.73 -7.51 -11.80
N ALA A 70 13.91 -6.42 -11.05
CA ALA A 70 14.93 -6.29 -10.01
C ALA A 70 14.55 -5.21 -9.00
N GLU A 71 15.15 -5.28 -7.83
CA GLU A 71 15.06 -4.27 -6.79
C GLU A 71 16.31 -3.39 -6.79
N VAL A 72 16.13 -2.06 -6.81
CA VAL A 72 17.23 -1.10 -6.72
C VAL A 72 17.61 -0.93 -5.26
N ILE A 73 18.87 -1.19 -4.94
CA ILE A 73 19.42 -1.08 -3.59
C ILE A 73 20.11 0.25 -3.35
N SER A 74 20.93 0.68 -4.31
CA SER A 74 21.63 1.96 -4.23
C SER A 74 22.01 2.48 -5.61
N ILE A 75 22.28 3.78 -5.68
CA ILE A 75 22.74 4.46 -6.90
C ILE A 75 23.99 5.25 -6.56
N ASP A 76 25.06 5.02 -7.32
CA ASP A 76 26.30 5.79 -7.26
C ASP A 76 26.30 6.80 -8.41
N LYS A 77 25.99 8.06 -8.10
CA LYS A 77 25.89 9.13 -9.11
C LYS A 77 27.24 9.54 -9.70
N GLU A 78 28.34 9.33 -8.97
CA GLU A 78 29.70 9.69 -9.44
C GLU A 78 30.23 8.64 -10.44
N LYS A 79 29.98 7.35 -10.14
CA LYS A 79 30.35 6.26 -11.05
C LYS A 79 29.32 5.97 -12.13
N LYS A 80 28.16 6.65 -12.08
CA LYS A 80 26.99 6.37 -12.93
C LYS A 80 26.63 4.88 -12.94
N SER A 81 26.46 4.30 -11.76
CA SER A 81 26.09 2.90 -11.61
C SER A 81 24.95 2.71 -10.63
N ILE A 82 24.17 1.64 -10.85
CA ILE A 82 23.06 1.22 -10.00
C ILE A 82 23.34 -0.19 -9.49
N LYS A 83 23.18 -0.41 -8.19
CA LYS A 83 23.21 -1.73 -7.57
C LYS A 83 21.80 -2.30 -7.48
N LEU A 84 21.62 -3.52 -7.96
CA LEU A 84 20.35 -4.22 -8.06
C LEU A 84 20.41 -5.59 -7.41
N LEU A 85 19.32 -6.01 -6.80
CA LEU A 85 19.05 -7.42 -6.48
C LEU A 85 18.13 -8.02 -7.54
N GLN A 86 18.58 -9.09 -8.20
CA GLN A 86 17.79 -9.75 -9.25
C GLN A 86 17.78 -11.28 -9.14
N GLY A 87 16.75 -11.88 -9.73
CA GLY A 87 16.58 -13.33 -9.84
C GLY A 87 16.23 -14.01 -8.52
N SER A 88 16.04 -15.35 -8.58
CA SER A 88 15.57 -16.14 -7.42
C SER A 88 16.58 -16.25 -6.29
N ARG A 89 17.86 -15.99 -6.56
CA ARG A 89 18.95 -16.02 -5.57
C ARG A 89 19.30 -14.65 -5.02
N HIS A 90 18.50 -13.60 -5.33
CA HIS A 90 18.79 -12.22 -4.93
C HIS A 90 20.24 -11.81 -5.22
N THR A 91 20.70 -12.13 -6.45
CA THR A 91 22.07 -11.83 -6.87
C THR A 91 22.26 -10.33 -6.98
N LEU A 92 23.27 -9.80 -6.28
CA LEU A 92 23.65 -8.39 -6.37
C LEU A 92 24.45 -8.16 -7.65
N ILE A 93 24.03 -7.21 -8.45
CA ILE A 93 24.71 -6.80 -9.68
C ILE A 93 24.87 -5.29 -9.76
N ASP A 94 25.90 -4.84 -10.44
CA ASP A 94 26.15 -3.43 -10.79
C ASP A 94 25.88 -3.21 -12.28
N LEU A 95 25.09 -2.17 -12.61
CA LEU A 95 24.83 -1.74 -13.98
C LEU A 95 25.21 -0.27 -14.16
N SER A 96 25.93 0.05 -15.21
CA SER A 96 26.21 1.44 -15.58
C SER A 96 25.10 2.04 -16.44
N TYR A 97 24.95 3.37 -16.39
CA TYR A 97 24.00 4.12 -17.21
C TYR A 97 24.65 5.36 -17.82
N ASP A 98 24.17 5.78 -18.98
CA ASP A 98 24.51 7.10 -19.57
C ASP A 98 23.52 8.16 -19.03
N GLU A 99 22.23 7.87 -19.08
CA GLU A 99 21.14 8.69 -18.55
C GLU A 99 20.28 7.86 -17.60
N LEU A 100 19.98 8.39 -16.41
CA LEU A 100 19.14 7.77 -15.39
C LEU A 100 17.87 8.56 -15.15
N ILE A 101 16.72 7.89 -15.21
CA ILE A 101 15.42 8.50 -15.01
C ILE A 101 14.74 7.85 -13.82
N LEU A 102 14.52 8.62 -12.74
CA LEU A 102 13.93 8.17 -11.49
C LEU A 102 12.40 8.38 -11.53
N THR A 103 11.66 7.28 -11.48
CA THR A 103 10.19 7.25 -11.57
C THR A 103 9.59 6.25 -10.58
N SER A 104 10.30 5.97 -9.50
CA SER A 104 9.95 4.94 -8.51
C SER A 104 8.67 5.22 -7.72
N GLY A 105 8.11 6.42 -7.85
CA GLY A 105 6.98 6.85 -7.04
C GLY A 105 7.38 7.08 -5.58
N VAL A 106 6.41 7.00 -4.68
CA VAL A 106 6.58 7.19 -3.24
C VAL A 106 5.95 6.05 -2.47
N ASP A 107 6.59 5.66 -1.38
CA ASP A 107 6.04 4.71 -0.41
C ASP A 107 5.07 5.40 0.54
N ALA A 108 4.21 4.62 1.20
CA ALA A 108 3.44 5.13 2.32
C ALA A 108 4.39 5.53 3.46
N ASN A 109 4.16 6.68 4.02
CA ASN A 109 4.87 7.09 5.24
C ASN A 109 3.86 7.20 6.38
N SER A 110 3.88 6.23 7.25
CA SER A 110 3.01 6.20 8.43
C SER A 110 3.80 6.41 9.73
N SER A 111 5.14 6.45 9.67
CA SER A 111 6.02 6.53 10.83
C SER A 111 5.90 7.83 11.65
N PHE A 112 5.28 8.87 11.10
CA PHE A 112 5.04 10.13 11.81
C PHE A 112 3.82 10.09 12.75
N ILE A 113 3.05 9.00 12.75
CA ILE A 113 1.94 8.77 13.66
C ILE A 113 2.23 7.48 14.44
N GLU A 114 2.20 7.57 15.76
CA GLU A 114 2.51 6.46 16.65
C GLU A 114 1.61 5.25 16.36
N GLY A 115 2.22 4.10 16.10
CA GLY A 115 1.55 2.83 15.84
C GLY A 115 0.89 2.68 14.46
N MET A 116 0.94 3.68 13.59
CA MET A 116 0.28 3.61 12.28
C MET A 116 0.95 2.58 11.36
N ASP A 117 2.27 2.49 11.36
CA ASP A 117 3.01 1.50 10.56
C ASP A 117 2.67 0.06 10.95
N ALA A 118 2.40 -0.16 12.25
CA ALA A 118 2.10 -1.48 12.79
C ALA A 118 0.65 -1.92 12.59
N HIS A 119 -0.29 -0.99 12.57
CA HIS A 119 -1.72 -1.28 12.72
C HIS A 119 -2.60 -0.78 11.57
N ALA A 120 -2.11 0.13 10.71
CA ALA A 120 -2.87 0.58 9.55
C ALA A 120 -2.54 -0.22 8.29
N MET A 121 -3.53 -0.40 7.44
CA MET A 121 -3.35 -0.88 6.08
C MET A 121 -3.16 0.32 5.14
N THR A 122 -2.37 0.16 4.08
CA THR A 122 -2.19 1.16 3.02
C THR A 122 -2.93 0.75 1.76
N ILE A 123 -3.10 1.69 0.81
CA ILE A 123 -3.69 1.41 -0.50
C ILE A 123 -2.80 2.01 -1.61
N LYS A 124 -1.58 1.50 -1.72
CA LYS A 124 -0.56 1.96 -2.69
C LYS A 124 -0.30 0.98 -3.82
N ASN A 125 -0.51 -0.29 -3.57
CA ASN A 125 -0.21 -1.36 -4.50
C ASN A 125 -1.33 -2.41 -4.55
N LEU A 126 -1.19 -3.38 -5.45
CA LEU A 126 -2.19 -4.41 -5.68
C LEU A 126 -2.36 -5.36 -4.48
N SER A 127 -1.25 -5.66 -3.78
CA SER A 127 -1.26 -6.50 -2.59
C SER A 127 -2.05 -5.83 -1.45
N ASP A 128 -1.88 -4.52 -1.28
CA ASP A 128 -2.62 -3.74 -0.30
C ASP A 128 -4.13 -3.85 -0.54
N ALA A 129 -4.56 -3.59 -1.78
CA ALA A 129 -5.97 -3.66 -2.14
C ALA A 129 -6.56 -5.06 -1.89
N HIS A 130 -5.81 -6.11 -2.21
CA HIS A 130 -6.22 -7.49 -1.96
C HIS A 130 -6.28 -7.81 -0.45
N GLN A 131 -5.31 -7.33 0.33
CA GLN A 131 -5.31 -7.48 1.79
C GLN A 131 -6.49 -6.76 2.44
N ILE A 132 -6.79 -5.53 2.03
CA ILE A 132 -7.96 -4.77 2.52
C ILE A 132 -9.24 -5.56 2.25
N ARG A 133 -9.43 -6.06 1.02
CA ARG A 133 -10.60 -6.86 0.66
C ARG A 133 -10.75 -8.10 1.56
N ASN A 134 -9.70 -8.88 1.68
CA ASN A 134 -9.71 -10.09 2.50
C ASN A 134 -9.98 -9.77 3.98
N HIS A 135 -9.37 -8.72 4.51
CA HIS A 135 -9.57 -8.27 5.88
C HIS A 135 -11.02 -7.84 6.15
N ILE A 136 -11.64 -7.07 5.24
CA ILE A 136 -13.04 -6.65 5.38
C ILE A 136 -13.97 -7.86 5.42
N ILE A 137 -13.79 -8.82 4.50
CA ILE A 137 -14.60 -10.04 4.48
C ILE A 137 -14.41 -10.83 5.79
N GLN A 138 -13.18 -10.96 6.25
CA GLN A 138 -12.87 -11.64 7.52
C GLN A 138 -13.53 -10.94 8.71
N CYS A 139 -13.57 -9.61 8.74
CA CYS A 139 -14.29 -8.87 9.78
C CYS A 139 -15.80 -9.15 9.75
N LEU A 140 -16.40 -9.25 8.57
CA LEU A 140 -17.82 -9.61 8.43
C LEU A 140 -18.08 -11.05 8.91
N GLU A 141 -17.25 -12.03 8.51
CA GLU A 141 -17.37 -13.42 9.00
C GLU A 141 -17.32 -13.51 10.53
N TRP A 142 -16.38 -12.80 11.14
CA TRP A 142 -16.24 -12.81 12.60
C TRP A 142 -17.38 -12.03 13.30
N ALA A 143 -17.83 -10.93 12.71
CA ALA A 143 -18.93 -10.15 13.25
C ALA A 143 -20.26 -10.90 13.21
N ASP A 144 -20.48 -11.75 12.21
CA ASP A 144 -21.71 -12.53 12.06
C ASP A 144 -21.87 -13.61 13.14
N VAL A 145 -20.75 -14.15 13.67
CA VAL A 145 -20.76 -15.24 14.64
C VAL A 145 -20.42 -14.84 16.08
N THR A 146 -19.89 -13.61 16.30
CA THR A 146 -19.49 -13.18 17.64
C THR A 146 -20.67 -12.89 18.54
N ILE A 147 -20.59 -13.33 19.80
CA ILE A 147 -21.58 -13.04 20.86
C ILE A 147 -21.29 -11.74 21.63
N SER A 148 -20.06 -11.19 21.47
CA SER A 148 -19.65 -9.96 22.15
C SER A 148 -20.08 -8.74 21.33
N ALA A 149 -20.99 -7.92 21.87
CA ALA A 149 -21.46 -6.70 21.24
C ALA A 149 -20.32 -5.68 21.03
N GLU A 150 -19.38 -5.58 21.97
CA GLU A 150 -18.21 -4.71 21.86
C GLU A 150 -17.29 -5.16 20.73
N THR A 151 -16.97 -6.46 20.68
CA THR A 151 -16.16 -7.04 19.60
C THR A 151 -16.83 -6.83 18.25
N LYS A 152 -18.15 -7.07 18.16
CA LYS A 152 -18.93 -6.87 16.94
C LYS A 152 -18.85 -5.42 16.46
N LYS A 153 -19.06 -4.46 17.35
CA LYS A 153 -18.96 -3.02 17.05
C LYS A 153 -17.59 -2.66 16.50
N ARG A 154 -16.52 -3.17 17.10
CA ARG A 154 -15.15 -2.93 16.67
C ARG A 154 -14.86 -3.55 15.30
N LEU A 155 -15.32 -4.78 15.03
CA LEU A 155 -15.18 -5.47 13.75
C LEU A 155 -15.92 -4.75 12.61
N LEU A 156 -17.06 -4.14 12.90
CA LEU A 156 -17.89 -3.42 11.92
C LEU A 156 -17.56 -1.92 11.81
N THR A 157 -16.54 -1.45 12.52
CA THR A 157 -16.01 -0.07 12.39
C THR A 157 -14.82 -0.05 11.44
N PHE A 158 -14.97 0.69 10.33
CA PHE A 158 -13.97 0.81 9.27
C PHE A 158 -13.54 2.27 9.12
N VAL A 159 -12.30 2.57 9.45
CA VAL A 159 -11.77 3.95 9.44
C VAL A 159 -10.87 4.13 8.22
N VAL A 160 -11.06 5.22 7.49
CA VAL A 160 -10.15 5.68 6.44
C VAL A 160 -9.56 7.02 6.84
N ALA A 161 -8.25 7.11 6.98
CA ALA A 161 -7.52 8.34 7.27
C ALA A 161 -7.07 9.01 5.98
N GLY A 162 -7.54 10.25 5.77
CA GLY A 162 -7.29 11.08 4.60
C GLY A 162 -8.52 11.24 3.71
N GLY A 163 -8.95 12.48 3.51
CA GLY A 163 -10.13 12.87 2.72
C GLY A 163 -9.82 13.36 1.30
N GLY A 164 -8.62 13.09 0.77
CA GLY A 164 -8.27 13.31 -0.63
C GLY A 164 -8.85 12.24 -1.56
N PHE A 165 -8.48 12.27 -2.86
CA PHE A 165 -9.02 11.33 -3.88
C PHE A 165 -8.96 9.87 -3.43
N SER A 166 -7.79 9.38 -3.02
CA SER A 166 -7.59 7.97 -2.65
C SER A 166 -8.47 7.53 -1.48
N GLY A 167 -8.56 8.33 -0.41
CA GLY A 167 -9.39 7.99 0.75
C GLY A 167 -10.88 8.03 0.44
N VAL A 168 -11.34 9.05 -0.28
CA VAL A 168 -12.75 9.19 -0.69
C VAL A 168 -13.18 8.04 -1.60
N GLU A 169 -12.39 7.68 -2.60
CA GLU A 169 -12.68 6.55 -3.49
C GLU A 169 -12.65 5.22 -2.73
N THR A 170 -11.70 5.06 -1.81
CA THR A 170 -11.57 3.84 -1.00
C THR A 170 -12.78 3.63 -0.09
N ILE A 171 -13.16 4.63 0.71
CA ILE A 171 -14.31 4.48 1.61
C ILE A 171 -15.62 4.31 0.83
N GLY A 172 -15.77 5.03 -0.30
CA GLY A 172 -16.93 4.92 -1.18
C GLY A 172 -17.13 3.50 -1.70
N GLU A 173 -16.05 2.86 -2.15
CA GLU A 173 -16.07 1.49 -2.66
C GLU A 173 -16.23 0.44 -1.55
N ILE A 174 -15.59 0.65 -0.39
CA ILE A 174 -15.75 -0.23 0.79
C ILE A 174 -17.22 -0.26 1.24
N VAL A 175 -17.86 0.90 1.37
CA VAL A 175 -19.27 0.97 1.79
C VAL A 175 -20.20 0.29 0.79
N GLU A 176 -19.91 0.39 -0.50
CA GLU A 176 -20.64 -0.36 -1.52
C GLU A 176 -20.51 -1.88 -1.33
N MET A 177 -19.28 -2.35 -1.09
CA MET A 177 -19.01 -3.76 -0.79
C MET A 177 -19.76 -4.21 0.47
N LEU A 178 -19.67 -3.45 1.56
CA LEU A 178 -20.34 -3.76 2.83
C LEU A 178 -21.86 -3.90 2.63
N HIS A 179 -22.51 -2.90 2.02
CA HIS A 179 -23.95 -2.93 1.81
C HIS A 179 -24.41 -4.09 0.92
N ARG A 180 -23.67 -4.40 -0.15
CA ARG A 180 -23.99 -5.53 -1.04
C ARG A 180 -23.76 -6.89 -0.40
N SER A 181 -22.85 -6.97 0.58
CA SER A 181 -22.52 -8.21 1.28
C SER A 181 -23.49 -8.58 2.38
N LEU A 182 -24.21 -7.61 2.98
CA LEU A 182 -25.12 -7.83 4.13
C LEU A 182 -26.13 -8.96 3.93
N LYS A 183 -26.62 -9.15 2.70
CA LYS A 183 -27.57 -10.23 2.41
C LYS A 183 -27.04 -11.65 2.68
N PHE A 184 -25.72 -11.79 2.84
CA PHE A 184 -25.06 -13.06 3.15
C PHE A 184 -24.71 -13.21 4.63
N TYR A 185 -24.89 -12.14 5.44
CA TYR A 185 -24.57 -12.09 6.87
C TYR A 185 -25.82 -11.75 7.68
N PRO A 186 -26.69 -12.74 7.96
CA PRO A 186 -28.01 -12.50 8.54
C PRO A 186 -28.01 -11.94 9.96
N ASN A 187 -26.88 -12.09 10.67
CA ASN A 187 -26.75 -11.58 12.03
C ASN A 187 -26.17 -10.16 12.08
N ILE A 188 -25.93 -9.51 10.93
CA ILE A 188 -25.42 -8.14 10.86
C ILE A 188 -26.49 -7.20 10.31
N ALA A 189 -26.97 -6.27 11.14
CA ALA A 189 -27.86 -5.21 10.69
C ALA A 189 -27.07 -4.08 9.99
N LYS A 190 -27.74 -3.41 9.04
CA LYS A 190 -27.10 -2.31 8.28
C LYS A 190 -26.64 -1.17 9.20
N GLU A 191 -27.39 -0.90 10.24
CA GLU A 191 -27.15 0.16 11.23
C GLU A 191 -25.96 -0.14 12.15
N GLU A 192 -25.48 -1.39 12.19
CA GLU A 192 -24.27 -1.79 12.92
C GLU A 192 -22.98 -1.48 12.14
N LEU A 193 -23.07 -1.28 10.82
CA LEU A 193 -21.93 -0.87 10.02
C LEU A 193 -21.54 0.58 10.32
N ARG A 194 -20.28 0.80 10.66
CA ARG A 194 -19.76 2.12 11.01
C ARG A 194 -18.55 2.49 10.15
N PRO A 195 -18.72 2.87 8.88
CA PRO A 195 -17.66 3.42 8.05
C PRO A 195 -17.40 4.88 8.42
N ILE A 196 -16.12 5.25 8.63
CA ILE A 196 -15.69 6.58 9.07
C ILE A 196 -14.59 7.08 8.14
N ILE A 197 -14.67 8.33 7.70
CA ILE A 197 -13.57 9.03 7.05
C ILE A 197 -13.08 10.18 7.92
N VAL A 198 -11.77 10.22 8.17
CA VAL A 198 -11.12 11.26 8.98
C VAL A 198 -10.29 12.15 8.07
N GLN A 199 -10.53 13.46 8.12
CA GLN A 199 -9.81 14.46 7.32
C GLN A 199 -9.35 15.62 8.19
N ARG A 200 -8.05 15.95 8.11
CA ARG A 200 -7.47 17.06 8.89
C ARG A 200 -7.99 18.42 8.46
N GLY A 201 -8.36 18.58 7.19
CA GLY A 201 -8.89 19.83 6.66
C GLY A 201 -10.41 19.94 6.82
N PRO A 202 -10.98 21.13 6.49
CA PRO A 202 -12.39 21.47 6.71
C PRO A 202 -13.34 20.89 5.64
N VAL A 203 -12.84 20.18 4.64
CA VAL A 203 -13.64 19.67 3.52
C VAL A 203 -13.01 18.41 2.94
N LEU A 204 -13.83 17.50 2.41
CA LEU A 204 -13.36 16.37 1.61
C LEU A 204 -12.98 16.85 0.20
N LEU A 205 -12.01 16.14 -0.43
CA LEU A 205 -11.49 16.46 -1.77
C LEU A 205 -10.99 17.91 -1.86
N PRO A 206 -10.05 18.33 -0.99
CA PRO A 206 -9.57 19.72 -0.96
C PRO A 206 -8.91 20.17 -2.28
N GLU A 207 -8.58 19.23 -3.17
CA GLU A 207 -8.03 19.49 -4.50
C GLU A 207 -9.10 19.93 -5.51
N LEU A 208 -10.38 19.76 -5.19
CA LEU A 208 -11.52 20.19 -6.00
C LEU A 208 -12.16 21.46 -5.43
N HIS A 209 -13.05 22.06 -6.22
CA HIS A 209 -13.84 23.18 -5.73
C HIS A 209 -14.69 22.77 -4.51
N GLU A 210 -14.74 23.59 -3.47
CA GLU A 210 -15.42 23.32 -2.18
C GLU A 210 -16.85 22.77 -2.35
N LYS A 211 -17.63 23.28 -3.31
CA LYS A 211 -19.00 22.76 -3.57
C LYS A 211 -19.03 21.27 -3.91
N LEU A 212 -17.97 20.72 -4.52
CA LEU A 212 -17.89 19.29 -4.82
C LEU A 212 -17.49 18.48 -3.57
N GLY A 213 -16.65 19.05 -2.72
CA GLY A 213 -16.37 18.48 -1.39
C GLY A 213 -17.65 18.38 -0.55
N ARG A 214 -18.40 19.47 -0.42
CA ARG A 214 -19.69 19.49 0.30
C ARG A 214 -20.72 18.51 -0.30
N TYR A 215 -20.80 18.44 -1.64
CA TYR A 215 -21.65 17.43 -2.29
C TYR A 215 -21.23 16.00 -1.91
N THR A 216 -19.91 15.73 -1.83
CA THR A 216 -19.36 14.43 -1.43
C THR A 216 -19.76 14.11 0.02
N GLU A 217 -19.63 15.07 0.93
CA GLU A 217 -20.03 14.94 2.33
C GLU A 217 -21.52 14.60 2.46
N GLU A 218 -22.41 15.32 1.75
CA GLU A 218 -23.84 15.03 1.74
C GLU A 218 -24.16 13.62 1.21
N LYS A 219 -23.49 13.20 0.14
CA LYS A 219 -23.67 11.86 -0.43
C LYS A 219 -23.18 10.77 0.52
N PHE A 220 -22.06 10.98 1.19
CA PHE A 220 -21.50 10.04 2.14
C PHE A 220 -22.38 9.93 3.39
N ALA A 221 -22.83 11.03 3.96
CA ALA A 221 -23.76 11.01 5.09
C ALA A 221 -25.05 10.23 4.79
N LYS A 222 -25.63 10.41 3.59
CA LYS A 222 -26.82 9.62 3.14
C LYS A 222 -26.56 8.13 2.99
N ARG A 223 -25.29 7.71 2.85
CA ARG A 223 -24.87 6.31 2.77
C ARG A 223 -24.43 5.74 4.13
N GLY A 224 -24.55 6.51 5.20
CA GLY A 224 -24.15 6.09 6.56
C GLY A 224 -22.65 6.20 6.82
N ILE A 225 -21.90 6.96 6.02
CA ILE A 225 -20.48 7.24 6.27
C ILE A 225 -20.39 8.40 7.26
N GLU A 226 -19.78 8.16 8.41
CA GLU A 226 -19.43 9.19 9.39
C GLU A 226 -18.24 10.01 8.88
N ILE A 227 -18.36 11.33 8.93
CA ILE A 227 -17.35 12.24 8.40
C ILE A 227 -16.79 13.06 9.56
N VAL A 228 -15.49 12.92 9.80
CA VAL A 228 -14.76 13.66 10.84
C VAL A 228 -13.81 14.63 10.14
N LEU A 229 -14.16 15.91 10.16
CA LEU A 229 -13.37 17.00 9.58
C LEU A 229 -12.61 17.75 10.68
N ASP A 230 -11.62 18.55 10.26
CA ASP A 230 -10.75 19.36 11.13
C ASP A 230 -10.05 18.54 12.22
N GLN A 231 -9.84 17.25 11.95
CA GLN A 231 -9.16 16.32 12.85
C GLN A 231 -8.20 15.41 12.08
N GLY A 232 -7.03 15.21 12.65
CA GLY A 232 -6.07 14.21 12.20
C GLY A 232 -6.03 13.01 13.13
N VAL A 233 -5.44 11.91 12.67
CA VAL A 233 -5.08 10.77 13.50
C VAL A 233 -3.78 11.09 14.22
N SER A 234 -3.74 10.90 15.55
CA SER A 234 -2.55 11.15 16.40
C SER A 234 -1.87 9.87 16.85
N LYS A 235 -2.65 8.80 17.10
CA LYS A 235 -2.14 7.51 17.57
C LYS A 235 -3.02 6.36 17.08
N VAL A 236 -2.40 5.21 16.84
CA VAL A 236 -3.09 3.99 16.41
C VAL A 236 -2.62 2.80 17.26
N THR A 237 -3.55 1.95 17.66
CA THR A 237 -3.29 0.67 18.31
C THR A 237 -4.02 -0.45 17.58
N ALA A 238 -3.82 -1.70 17.99
CA ALA A 238 -4.56 -2.85 17.44
C ALA A 238 -6.09 -2.77 17.65
N ARG A 239 -6.57 -1.87 18.52
CA ARG A 239 -7.98 -1.79 18.94
C ARG A 239 -8.67 -0.47 18.63
N GLN A 240 -7.91 0.61 18.46
CA GLN A 240 -8.48 1.95 18.33
C GLN A 240 -7.59 2.92 17.57
N VAL A 241 -8.22 3.96 17.09
CA VAL A 241 -7.59 5.16 16.53
C VAL A 241 -7.87 6.33 17.46
N THR A 242 -6.84 7.07 17.86
CA THR A 242 -6.97 8.31 18.64
C THR A 242 -6.81 9.51 17.70
N LEU A 243 -7.71 10.47 17.80
CA LEU A 243 -7.69 11.71 17.04
C LEU A 243 -6.85 12.80 17.75
N GLU A 244 -6.53 13.88 17.04
CA GLU A 244 -5.73 15.01 17.59
C GLU A 244 -6.42 15.70 18.77
N ASN A 245 -7.76 15.69 18.83
CA ASN A 245 -8.54 16.22 19.95
C ASN A 245 -8.67 15.27 21.16
N GLY A 246 -8.07 14.08 21.07
CA GLY A 246 -8.11 13.06 22.11
C GLY A 246 -9.29 12.07 22.02
N ASP A 247 -10.22 12.26 21.08
CA ASP A 247 -11.31 11.31 20.88
C ASP A 247 -10.79 9.95 20.39
N GLU A 248 -11.39 8.87 20.87
CA GLU A 248 -11.02 7.51 20.54
C GLU A 248 -12.11 6.79 19.71
N ILE A 249 -11.70 6.19 18.62
CA ILE A 249 -12.55 5.40 17.75
C ILE A 249 -12.14 3.94 17.87
N GLN A 250 -12.93 3.13 18.55
CA GLN A 250 -12.72 1.69 18.64
C GLN A 250 -12.97 1.04 17.29
N CYS A 251 -11.93 0.46 16.67
CA CYS A 251 -12.02 -0.19 15.36
C CYS A 251 -11.02 -1.33 15.21
N LYS A 252 -11.31 -2.25 14.29
CA LYS A 252 -10.39 -3.30 13.86
C LYS A 252 -9.71 -2.93 12.54
N THR A 253 -10.27 -1.96 11.80
CA THR A 253 -9.82 -1.61 10.46
C THR A 253 -9.48 -0.13 10.38
N LEU A 254 -8.20 0.17 10.12
CA LEU A 254 -7.74 1.49 9.71
C LEU A 254 -7.03 1.38 8.36
N ILE A 255 -7.46 2.18 7.39
CA ILE A 255 -6.82 2.31 6.09
C ILE A 255 -6.23 3.71 5.99
N SER A 256 -4.92 3.79 5.79
CA SER A 256 -4.20 5.05 5.63
C SER A 256 -4.04 5.41 4.16
N SER A 257 -4.55 6.57 3.79
CA SER A 257 -4.27 7.22 2.50
C SER A 257 -3.40 8.48 2.65
N ILE A 258 -2.77 8.66 3.84
CA ILE A 258 -1.96 9.82 4.19
C ILE A 258 -0.49 9.46 4.28
N GLY A 259 0.34 10.49 4.05
CA GLY A 259 1.80 10.36 4.16
C GLY A 259 2.46 9.68 2.96
N ASN A 260 3.52 10.32 2.50
CA ASN A 260 4.39 9.82 1.43
C ASN A 260 5.84 10.00 1.84
N ARG A 261 6.68 9.01 1.51
CA ARG A 261 8.13 9.10 1.64
C ARG A 261 8.80 8.60 0.38
N PRO A 262 9.97 9.13 0.01
CA PRO A 262 10.76 8.54 -1.06
C PRO A 262 11.23 7.15 -0.64
N PRO A 263 11.39 6.21 -1.60
CA PRO A 263 12.03 4.93 -1.36
C PRO A 263 13.41 5.08 -0.73
N GLU A 264 13.84 4.09 0.05
CA GLU A 264 15.07 4.17 0.86
C GLU A 264 16.32 4.40 0.02
N PHE A 265 16.42 3.79 -1.17
CA PHE A 265 17.57 3.98 -2.05
C PHE A 265 17.75 5.43 -2.55
N ILE A 266 16.69 6.25 -2.53
CA ILE A 266 16.78 7.68 -2.86
C ILE A 266 17.56 8.46 -1.80
N GLN A 267 17.48 8.03 -0.53
CA GLN A 267 18.22 8.67 0.56
C GLN A 267 19.74 8.52 0.36
N SER A 268 20.17 7.37 -0.20
CA SER A 268 21.59 7.12 -0.49
C SER A 268 22.21 8.04 -1.57
N LEU A 269 21.36 8.65 -2.42
CA LEU A 269 21.82 9.58 -3.47
C LEU A 269 22.33 10.92 -2.92
N ASN A 270 21.98 11.28 -1.68
CA ASN A 270 22.30 12.57 -1.07
C ASN A 270 22.01 13.75 -2.02
N ILE A 271 20.76 13.82 -2.49
CA ILE A 271 20.22 14.88 -3.35
C ILE A 271 19.19 15.70 -2.60
N PRO A 272 18.95 16.97 -2.97
CA PRO A 272 17.97 17.82 -2.30
C PRO A 272 16.56 17.26 -2.39
N LEU A 273 15.85 17.24 -1.26
CA LEU A 273 14.43 16.89 -1.18
C LEU A 273 13.59 18.11 -0.81
N VAL A 274 12.45 18.26 -1.46
CA VAL A 274 11.43 19.26 -1.15
C VAL A 274 10.11 18.54 -0.90
N ARG A 275 9.50 18.72 0.27
CA ARG A 275 8.26 18.02 0.67
C ARG A 275 8.37 16.50 0.54
N ASN A 276 9.50 15.92 0.95
CA ASN A 276 9.82 14.49 0.82
C ASN A 276 9.83 13.96 -0.63
N ARG A 277 10.12 14.82 -1.61
CA ARG A 277 10.27 14.47 -3.02
C ARG A 277 11.58 15.03 -3.56
N ILE A 278 12.14 14.41 -4.58
CA ILE A 278 13.37 14.89 -5.23
C ILE A 278 13.13 16.29 -5.80
N ALA A 279 13.92 17.27 -5.38
CA ALA A 279 13.91 18.58 -5.99
C ALA A 279 14.44 18.47 -7.43
N VAL A 280 13.68 18.93 -8.41
CA VAL A 280 14.09 18.97 -9.81
C VAL A 280 14.01 20.38 -10.37
N GLN A 281 14.72 20.63 -11.45
CA GLN A 281 14.55 21.86 -12.23
C GLN A 281 13.25 21.79 -13.05
N GLN A 282 12.84 22.92 -13.64
CA GLN A 282 11.65 22.95 -14.49
C GLN A 282 11.75 22.03 -15.71
N ASP A 283 12.95 21.71 -16.16
CA ASP A 283 13.17 20.76 -17.25
C ASP A 283 13.22 19.29 -16.81
N LEU A 284 12.93 19.00 -15.52
CA LEU A 284 12.91 17.68 -14.89
C LEU A 284 14.30 17.09 -14.57
N SER A 285 15.38 17.82 -14.81
CA SER A 285 16.72 17.39 -14.41
C SER A 285 16.94 17.58 -12.91
N VAL A 286 17.75 16.72 -12.28
CA VAL A 286 18.15 16.87 -10.87
C VAL A 286 19.26 17.92 -10.76
N PRO A 287 19.09 18.99 -9.95
CA PRO A 287 20.07 20.05 -9.85
C PRO A 287 21.41 19.54 -9.29
N ASN A 288 22.52 20.05 -9.86
CA ASN A 288 23.89 19.72 -9.47
C ASN A 288 24.29 18.24 -9.63
N VAL A 289 23.50 17.45 -10.33
CA VAL A 289 23.81 16.06 -10.68
C VAL A 289 23.67 15.90 -12.18
N LYS A 290 24.71 15.40 -12.84
CA LYS A 290 24.66 15.16 -14.27
C LYS A 290 23.90 13.89 -14.60
N ASP A 291 23.17 13.95 -15.70
CA ASP A 291 22.58 12.76 -16.34
C ASP A 291 21.54 12.01 -15.50
N ILE A 292 20.95 12.71 -14.50
CA ILE A 292 19.85 12.19 -13.69
C ILE A 292 18.62 13.09 -13.82
N TRP A 293 17.48 12.45 -14.07
CA TRP A 293 16.16 13.05 -14.20
C TRP A 293 15.22 12.44 -13.17
N ALA A 294 14.23 13.19 -12.69
CA ALA A 294 13.19 12.63 -11.84
C ALA A 294 11.80 13.21 -12.20
N LEU A 295 10.80 12.36 -12.19
CA LEU A 295 9.42 12.73 -12.52
C LEU A 295 8.39 11.77 -11.89
N GLY A 296 7.13 12.15 -11.94
CA GLY A 296 6.04 11.48 -11.23
C GLY A 296 6.04 11.82 -9.74
N ASP A 297 5.42 10.97 -8.94
CA ASP A 297 5.19 11.23 -7.52
C ASP A 297 6.48 11.43 -6.70
N ILE A 298 7.60 10.88 -7.16
CA ILE A 298 8.91 11.03 -6.51
C ILE A 298 9.51 12.43 -6.68
N ALA A 299 9.08 13.21 -7.69
CA ALA A 299 9.67 14.50 -8.03
C ALA A 299 8.85 15.70 -7.56
N ALA A 300 9.51 16.72 -7.02
CA ALA A 300 8.93 18.03 -6.74
C ALA A 300 9.24 18.96 -7.93
N ILE A 301 8.35 18.98 -8.93
CA ILE A 301 8.52 19.75 -10.17
C ILE A 301 7.95 21.14 -9.96
N PRO A 302 8.78 22.20 -10.01
CA PRO A 302 8.32 23.56 -9.78
C PRO A 302 7.55 24.10 -11.00
N LEU A 303 6.43 24.80 -10.76
CA LEU A 303 5.61 25.42 -11.81
C LEU A 303 5.82 26.94 -11.93
N ASP A 304 6.45 27.57 -10.94
CA ASP A 304 6.55 29.04 -10.79
C ASP A 304 7.96 29.56 -10.53
N GLY A 305 9.00 28.80 -10.91
CA GLY A 305 10.40 29.22 -10.76
C GLY A 305 11.33 28.09 -10.35
N PRO A 306 12.55 28.38 -9.85
CA PRO A 306 13.47 27.37 -9.35
C PRO A 306 12.91 26.64 -8.13
N ALA A 307 13.20 25.35 -7.99
CA ALA A 307 12.64 24.47 -6.94
C ALA A 307 12.81 25.01 -5.51
N GLU A 308 13.92 25.70 -5.25
CA GLU A 308 14.24 26.28 -3.92
C GLU A 308 13.34 27.45 -3.54
N LYS A 309 12.75 28.13 -4.52
CA LYS A 309 11.91 29.33 -4.36
C LYS A 309 10.47 29.12 -4.80
N ALA A 310 10.17 27.94 -5.36
CA ALA A 310 8.84 27.64 -5.89
C ALA A 310 7.82 27.47 -4.75
N GLU A 311 6.68 28.13 -4.90
CA GLU A 311 5.53 27.93 -4.04
C GLU A 311 4.59 26.86 -4.58
N LYS A 312 4.54 26.74 -5.90
CA LYS A 312 3.66 25.80 -6.64
C LYS A 312 4.46 24.66 -7.27
N PHE A 313 4.00 23.46 -7.01
CA PHE A 313 4.57 22.23 -7.57
C PHE A 313 3.51 21.43 -8.32
N ALA A 314 3.95 20.68 -9.32
CA ALA A 314 3.08 19.73 -10.01
C ALA A 314 2.49 18.73 -9.01
N PRO A 315 1.15 18.52 -9.03
CA PRO A 315 0.51 17.57 -8.15
C PRO A 315 0.88 16.12 -8.55
N PRO A 316 1.09 15.22 -7.58
CA PRO A 316 1.44 13.82 -7.84
C PRO A 316 0.20 13.06 -8.34
N THR A 317 -0.08 13.17 -9.63
CA THR A 317 -1.22 12.49 -10.28
C THR A 317 -0.78 11.79 -11.57
N ALA A 318 -1.48 10.70 -11.91
CA ALA A 318 -1.24 9.96 -13.16
C ALA A 318 -1.31 10.85 -14.41
N GLN A 319 -2.14 11.89 -14.39
CA GLN A 319 -2.28 12.83 -15.50
C GLN A 319 -1.02 13.67 -15.69
N PHE A 320 -0.48 14.21 -14.61
CA PHE A 320 0.79 14.95 -14.63
C PHE A 320 1.95 14.02 -15.01
N ALA A 321 2.05 12.86 -14.38
CA ALA A 321 3.10 11.88 -14.64
C ALA A 321 3.24 11.49 -16.13
N VAL A 322 2.12 11.36 -16.85
CA VAL A 322 2.14 11.08 -18.31
C VAL A 322 2.65 12.26 -19.12
N GLN A 323 2.34 13.51 -18.74
CA GLN A 323 2.84 14.70 -19.45
C GLN A 323 4.32 14.96 -19.13
N GLU A 324 4.70 14.76 -17.87
CA GLU A 324 6.07 14.80 -17.41
C GLU A 324 6.95 13.78 -18.15
N ALA A 325 6.42 12.55 -18.32
CA ALA A 325 7.09 11.49 -19.08
C ALA A 325 7.36 11.88 -20.53
N LYS A 326 6.41 12.57 -21.16
CA LYS A 326 6.59 13.08 -22.52
C LYS A 326 7.68 14.14 -22.57
N GLN A 327 7.60 15.13 -21.67
CA GLN A 327 8.58 16.22 -21.62
C GLN A 327 9.98 15.71 -21.27
N CYS A 328 10.09 14.78 -20.32
CA CYS A 328 11.37 14.16 -19.97
C CYS A 328 11.99 13.43 -21.18
N ALA A 329 11.20 12.65 -21.92
CA ALA A 329 11.67 11.99 -23.12
C ALA A 329 12.14 12.98 -24.20
N ASP A 330 11.41 14.10 -24.38
CA ASP A 330 11.81 15.18 -25.29
C ASP A 330 13.13 15.81 -24.86
N ASN A 331 13.30 16.08 -23.56
CA ASN A 331 14.51 16.70 -23.00
C ASN A 331 15.73 15.78 -23.03
N VAL A 332 15.55 14.48 -22.72
CA VAL A 332 16.63 13.48 -22.84
C VAL A 332 17.13 13.41 -24.29
N VAL A 333 16.23 13.34 -25.27
CA VAL A 333 16.60 13.32 -26.68
C VAL A 333 17.28 14.63 -27.08
N ALA A 334 16.75 15.79 -26.70
CA ALA A 334 17.37 17.09 -26.98
C ALA A 334 18.80 17.17 -26.43
N LYS A 335 19.02 16.69 -25.20
CA LYS A 335 20.34 16.63 -24.59
C LYS A 335 21.30 15.72 -25.37
N LEU A 336 20.88 14.53 -25.78
CA LEU A 336 21.68 13.60 -26.57
C LEU A 336 22.06 14.20 -27.96
N GLU A 337 21.19 15.06 -28.51
CA GLU A 337 21.43 15.78 -29.75
C GLU A 337 22.22 17.10 -29.56
N GLY A 338 22.63 17.43 -28.33
CA GLY A 338 23.31 18.70 -28.02
C GLY A 338 22.40 19.94 -28.09
N LYS A 339 21.08 19.76 -28.01
CA LYS A 339 20.06 20.83 -28.03
C LYS A 339 19.69 21.25 -26.62
N ALA A 340 19.13 22.46 -26.50
CA ALA A 340 18.61 22.96 -25.22
C ALA A 340 17.35 22.17 -24.78
N THR A 341 17.24 21.91 -23.47
CA THR A 341 16.05 21.35 -22.83
C THR A 341 14.94 22.39 -22.72
N GLN A 342 13.70 21.93 -22.52
CA GLN A 342 12.54 22.79 -22.36
C GLN A 342 11.90 22.61 -20.98
N ASN A 343 11.40 23.70 -20.43
CA ASN A 343 10.69 23.67 -19.16
C ASN A 343 9.35 22.92 -19.28
N PHE A 344 9.00 22.18 -18.25
CA PHE A 344 7.71 21.53 -18.14
C PHE A 344 6.60 22.58 -17.94
N ALA A 345 5.60 22.50 -18.78
CA ALA A 345 4.37 23.32 -18.68
C ALA A 345 3.16 22.47 -19.02
N TYR A 346 2.23 22.37 -18.09
CA TYR A 346 1.01 21.61 -18.31
C TYR A 346 -0.17 22.22 -17.54
N THR A 347 -1.28 22.41 -18.24
CA THR A 347 -2.56 22.81 -17.65
C THR A 347 -3.47 21.59 -17.56
N PRO A 348 -3.90 21.19 -16.35
CA PRO A 348 -4.75 20.01 -16.17
C PRO A 348 -6.11 20.21 -16.86
N ARG A 349 -6.60 19.15 -17.50
CA ARG A 349 -7.92 19.18 -18.17
C ARG A 349 -9.07 18.96 -17.21
N GLY A 350 -8.79 18.67 -15.96
CA GLY A 350 -9.73 18.43 -14.88
C GLY A 350 -9.34 17.26 -13.99
N SER A 351 -10.07 17.11 -12.91
CA SER A 351 -9.90 16.04 -11.91
C SER A 351 -11.24 15.40 -11.61
N LEU A 352 -11.28 14.09 -11.44
CA LEU A 352 -12.48 13.30 -11.23
C LEU A 352 -12.25 12.30 -10.08
N ALA A 353 -13.27 12.08 -9.26
CA ALA A 353 -13.28 11.05 -8.21
C ALA A 353 -14.55 10.20 -8.30
N SER A 354 -14.42 8.89 -8.07
CA SER A 354 -15.55 8.00 -7.84
C SER A 354 -15.95 8.04 -6.36
N LEU A 355 -17.24 8.14 -6.10
CA LEU A 355 -17.80 8.04 -4.74
C LEU A 355 -18.36 6.64 -4.43
N GLY A 356 -18.24 5.70 -5.38
CA GLY A 356 -18.97 4.43 -5.35
C GLY A 356 -20.46 4.61 -5.67
N SER A 357 -21.22 3.51 -5.70
CA SER A 357 -22.70 3.53 -5.91
C SER A 357 -23.18 4.40 -7.07
N TYR A 358 -22.51 4.31 -8.22
CA TYR A 358 -22.84 5.07 -9.44
C TYR A 358 -22.81 6.59 -9.26
N SER A 359 -22.03 7.09 -8.34
CA SER A 359 -21.84 8.51 -8.06
C SER A 359 -20.38 8.90 -8.23
N GLY A 360 -20.13 10.01 -8.88
CA GLY A 360 -18.81 10.61 -9.05
C GLY A 360 -18.89 12.12 -8.96
N VAL A 361 -17.75 12.74 -8.76
CA VAL A 361 -17.60 14.21 -8.75
C VAL A 361 -16.34 14.61 -9.49
N GLY A 362 -16.32 15.81 -10.02
CA GLY A 362 -15.11 16.35 -10.62
C GLY A 362 -15.31 17.68 -11.33
N GLU A 363 -14.19 18.17 -11.82
CA GLU A 363 -14.11 19.34 -12.68
C GLU A 363 -13.50 18.95 -14.02
N LEU A 364 -14.10 19.34 -15.11
CA LEU A 364 -13.65 19.11 -16.47
C LEU A 364 -13.80 20.38 -17.30
N PHE A 365 -12.69 20.86 -17.86
CA PHE A 365 -12.67 22.10 -18.67
C PHE A 365 -13.38 23.28 -17.98
N GLY A 366 -13.23 23.40 -16.64
CA GLY A 366 -13.86 24.42 -15.83
C GLY A 366 -15.33 24.17 -15.46
N MET A 367 -15.92 23.06 -15.95
CA MET A 367 -17.30 22.67 -15.61
C MET A 367 -17.29 21.66 -14.46
N ARG A 368 -18.18 21.86 -13.50
CA ARG A 368 -18.38 20.93 -12.37
C ARG A 368 -19.40 19.86 -12.75
N VAL A 369 -19.04 18.61 -12.54
CA VAL A 369 -19.89 17.45 -12.77
C VAL A 369 -20.04 16.63 -11.49
N SER A 370 -21.24 16.07 -11.28
CA SER A 370 -21.51 15.24 -10.09
C SER A 370 -22.58 14.17 -10.39
N GLY A 371 -22.72 13.22 -9.45
CA GLY A 371 -23.70 12.14 -9.53
C GLY A 371 -23.40 11.12 -10.63
N LEU A 372 -24.43 10.58 -11.26
CA LEU A 372 -24.31 9.55 -12.30
C LEU A 372 -23.48 10.03 -13.50
N LEU A 373 -23.69 11.28 -13.92
CA LEU A 373 -22.92 11.86 -15.03
C LEU A 373 -21.43 11.93 -14.69
N GLY A 374 -21.08 12.39 -13.49
CA GLY A 374 -19.69 12.42 -13.00
C GLY A 374 -19.05 11.03 -12.99
N TRP A 375 -19.81 10.02 -12.56
CA TRP A 375 -19.37 8.63 -12.53
C TRP A 375 -19.18 8.04 -13.95
N MET A 376 -20.09 8.31 -14.88
CA MET A 376 -19.95 7.86 -16.28
C MET A 376 -18.73 8.48 -16.95
N ILE A 377 -18.51 9.78 -16.73
CA ILE A 377 -17.33 10.49 -17.25
C ILE A 377 -16.05 9.93 -16.64
N TRP A 378 -16.03 9.68 -15.33
CA TRP A 378 -14.89 9.06 -14.62
C TRP A 378 -14.53 7.71 -15.26
N ARG A 379 -15.50 6.80 -15.44
CA ARG A 379 -15.27 5.49 -16.08
C ARG A 379 -14.79 5.62 -17.53
N GLY A 380 -15.42 6.46 -18.33
CA GLY A 380 -15.00 6.70 -19.71
C GLY A 380 -13.59 7.25 -19.82
N PHE A 381 -13.25 8.21 -18.94
CA PHE A 381 -11.92 8.81 -18.88
C PHE A 381 -10.83 7.79 -18.56
N TYR A 382 -11.07 6.90 -17.60
CA TYR A 382 -10.09 5.89 -17.22
C TYR A 382 -9.97 4.75 -18.23
N ILE A 383 -11.08 4.26 -18.81
CA ILE A 383 -11.02 3.25 -19.88
C ILE A 383 -10.13 3.72 -21.04
N LEU A 384 -10.25 4.98 -21.45
CA LEU A 384 -9.44 5.51 -22.55
C LEU A 384 -7.93 5.49 -22.22
N ARG A 385 -7.55 5.61 -20.95
CA ARG A 385 -6.15 5.68 -20.47
C ARG A 385 -5.54 4.35 -20.07
N ILE A 386 -6.33 3.32 -19.83
CA ILE A 386 -5.82 1.98 -19.55
C ILE A 386 -5.02 1.47 -20.76
N PRO A 387 -3.77 1.00 -20.56
CA PRO A 387 -3.00 0.44 -21.65
C PRO A 387 -3.50 -0.96 -22.06
N GLY A 388 -3.59 -1.21 -23.37
CA GLY A 388 -3.97 -2.51 -23.92
C GLY A 388 -5.49 -2.67 -24.15
N PHE A 389 -5.86 -3.18 -25.34
CA PHE A 389 -7.25 -3.40 -25.71
C PHE A 389 -7.93 -4.49 -24.87
N THR A 390 -7.23 -5.60 -24.65
CA THR A 390 -7.75 -6.72 -23.86
C THR A 390 -8.07 -6.34 -22.42
N THR A 391 -7.21 -5.54 -21.79
CA THR A 391 -7.42 -5.02 -20.42
C THR A 391 -8.66 -4.11 -20.38
N LYS A 392 -8.81 -3.22 -21.36
CA LYS A 392 -10.01 -2.36 -21.48
C LYS A 392 -11.29 -3.19 -21.60
N ALA A 393 -11.31 -4.18 -22.47
CA ALA A 393 -12.46 -5.04 -22.68
C ALA A 393 -12.83 -5.82 -21.41
N ARG A 394 -11.84 -6.39 -20.71
CA ARG A 394 -12.05 -7.13 -19.45
C ARG A 394 -12.64 -6.25 -18.36
N ILE A 395 -12.07 -5.05 -18.14
CA ILE A 395 -12.59 -4.10 -17.14
C ILE A 395 -14.02 -3.69 -17.46
N THR A 396 -14.32 -3.39 -18.74
CA THR A 396 -15.67 -3.04 -19.16
C THR A 396 -16.65 -4.18 -18.89
N LEU A 397 -16.29 -5.41 -19.22
CA LEU A 397 -17.10 -6.60 -18.93
C LEU A 397 -17.29 -6.79 -17.42
N ASN A 398 -16.25 -6.65 -16.61
CA ASN A 398 -16.35 -6.77 -15.16
C ASN A 398 -17.30 -5.73 -14.56
N TRP A 399 -17.30 -4.50 -15.06
CA TRP A 399 -18.26 -3.50 -14.61
C TRP A 399 -19.71 -3.84 -14.98
N VAL A 400 -19.94 -4.50 -16.13
CA VAL A 400 -21.26 -5.03 -16.50
C VAL A 400 -21.65 -6.18 -15.59
N PHE A 401 -20.72 -7.11 -15.31
CA PHE A 401 -20.95 -8.21 -14.38
C PHE A 401 -21.21 -7.72 -12.93
N ASP A 402 -20.47 -6.73 -12.45
CA ASP A 402 -20.70 -6.13 -11.12
C ASP A 402 -22.09 -5.49 -10.99
N TYR A 403 -22.63 -4.96 -12.10
CA TYR A 403 -23.98 -4.44 -12.13
C TYR A 403 -25.05 -5.56 -12.02
N LEU A 404 -24.84 -6.68 -12.71
CA LEU A 404 -25.83 -7.76 -12.83
C LEU A 404 -25.74 -8.80 -11.70
N PHE A 405 -24.57 -9.02 -11.12
CA PHE A 405 -24.30 -10.08 -10.18
C PHE A 405 -23.76 -9.54 -8.85
N PRO A 406 -23.96 -10.29 -7.74
CA PRO A 406 -23.35 -9.92 -6.46
C PRO A 406 -21.83 -10.09 -6.51
N ARG A 407 -21.12 -9.22 -5.79
CA ARG A 407 -19.67 -9.35 -5.59
C ARG A 407 -19.34 -10.62 -4.83
N SER A 408 -18.24 -11.25 -5.19
CA SER A 408 -17.74 -12.43 -4.48
C SER A 408 -17.31 -12.06 -3.05
N ILE A 409 -17.79 -12.81 -2.06
CA ILE A 409 -17.36 -12.73 -0.65
C ILE A 409 -16.32 -13.79 -0.28
N VAL A 410 -15.79 -14.51 -1.27
CA VAL A 410 -14.69 -15.45 -1.03
C VAL A 410 -13.42 -14.69 -0.69
N TYR A 411 -12.84 -14.97 0.46
CA TYR A 411 -11.48 -14.52 0.79
C TYR A 411 -10.54 -15.73 0.80
N MET A 412 -9.37 -15.51 0.22
CA MET A 412 -8.32 -16.52 0.24
C MET A 412 -7.34 -16.15 1.33
N GLN A 413 -7.25 -16.98 2.35
CA GLN A 413 -6.12 -16.93 3.26
C GLN A 413 -4.88 -17.30 2.43
N GLN A 414 -4.17 -16.29 1.95
CA GLN A 414 -2.80 -16.54 1.56
C GLN A 414 -2.08 -16.92 2.87
N LYS A 415 -1.68 -18.20 2.98
CA LYS A 415 -0.58 -18.51 3.89
C LYS A 415 0.53 -17.59 3.44
N LYS A 416 0.76 -16.51 4.22
CA LYS A 416 1.90 -15.65 3.96
C LYS A 416 3.11 -16.56 4.15
N THR A 417 3.75 -16.90 3.06
CA THR A 417 5.08 -17.53 3.01
C THR A 417 6.16 -16.51 3.43
N ASN A 418 5.83 -15.60 4.34
CA ASN A 418 6.85 -14.81 5.00
C ASN A 418 7.38 -15.69 6.12
N SER A 419 8.55 -16.22 5.87
CA SER A 419 9.33 -16.98 6.86
C SER A 419 9.45 -16.28 8.20
N LEU A 420 9.36 -14.96 8.22
CA LEU A 420 9.38 -14.10 9.40
C LEU A 420 8.15 -13.18 9.38
N ARG A 421 7.35 -13.21 10.43
CA ARG A 421 6.16 -12.37 10.57
C ARG A 421 6.17 -11.67 11.92
N GLU A 422 6.09 -10.35 11.92
CA GLU A 422 5.85 -9.57 13.13
C GLU A 422 4.36 -9.55 13.46
N VAL A 423 4.03 -9.86 14.70
CA VAL A 423 2.66 -9.82 15.24
C VAL A 423 2.68 -8.93 16.47
N HIS A 424 1.79 -7.96 16.50
CA HIS A 424 1.66 -7.00 17.57
C HIS A 424 0.51 -7.39 18.50
N PHE A 425 0.76 -7.30 19.79
CA PHE A 425 -0.19 -7.58 20.85
C PHE A 425 -0.23 -6.40 21.82
N SER A 426 -1.41 -6.03 22.25
CA SER A 426 -1.59 -5.04 23.31
C SER A 426 -1.49 -5.68 24.69
N ALA A 427 -1.14 -4.89 25.71
CA ALA A 427 -1.14 -5.35 27.09
C ALA A 427 -2.47 -6.04 27.46
N GLY A 428 -2.37 -7.26 28.03
CA GLY A 428 -3.52 -8.09 28.38
C GLY A 428 -4.10 -8.94 27.26
N ASP A 429 -3.59 -8.85 26.02
CA ASP A 429 -4.02 -9.73 24.94
C ASP A 429 -3.58 -11.16 25.19
N ILE A 430 -4.50 -12.13 24.96
CA ILE A 430 -4.12 -13.53 24.88
C ILE A 430 -3.49 -13.76 23.52
N MET A 431 -2.20 -14.03 23.52
CA MET A 431 -1.42 -14.24 22.31
C MET A 431 -1.70 -15.62 21.69
N PHE A 432 -1.84 -16.64 22.56
CA PHE A 432 -2.13 -18.03 22.22
C PHE A 432 -2.95 -18.68 23.32
N HIS A 433 -3.97 -19.42 22.93
CA HIS A 433 -4.86 -20.11 23.86
C HIS A 433 -4.37 -21.51 24.22
N LYS A 434 -4.70 -21.96 25.43
CA LYS A 434 -4.53 -23.35 25.86
C LYS A 434 -5.23 -24.30 24.87
N GLY A 435 -4.58 -25.36 24.50
CA GLY A 435 -5.07 -26.33 23.50
C GLY A 435 -4.85 -25.93 22.04
N GLN A 436 -4.31 -24.74 21.78
CA GLN A 436 -3.96 -24.29 20.42
C GLN A 436 -2.70 -25.01 19.94
N LEU A 437 -2.71 -25.48 18.67
CA LEU A 437 -1.48 -25.93 18.01
C LEU A 437 -0.68 -24.70 17.58
N LEU A 438 0.57 -24.64 18.02
CA LEU A 438 1.49 -23.58 17.61
C LEU A 438 2.28 -24.07 16.38
N ASP A 439 2.14 -23.35 15.27
CA ASP A 439 2.75 -23.68 13.97
C ASP A 439 3.96 -22.80 13.64
N ALA A 440 4.50 -22.10 14.62
CA ALA A 440 5.60 -21.16 14.44
C ALA A 440 6.51 -21.09 15.68
N LEU A 441 7.82 -20.97 15.44
CA LEU A 441 8.76 -20.48 16.44
C LEU A 441 8.47 -18.99 16.69
N CYS A 442 8.33 -18.60 17.94
CA CYS A 442 8.03 -17.23 18.36
C CYS A 442 9.22 -16.62 19.09
N ILE A 443 9.65 -15.43 18.69
CA ILE A 443 10.74 -14.66 19.32
C ILE A 443 10.19 -13.31 19.75
N VAL A 444 10.37 -12.94 21.01
CA VAL A 444 9.94 -11.62 21.53
C VAL A 444 10.90 -10.55 21.02
N LYS A 445 10.41 -9.65 20.14
CA LYS A 445 11.16 -8.51 19.58
C LYS A 445 11.16 -7.31 20.51
N SER A 446 9.99 -7.03 21.12
CA SER A 446 9.81 -5.96 22.11
C SER A 446 8.67 -6.32 23.06
N GLY A 447 8.68 -5.74 24.26
CA GLY A 447 7.70 -6.04 25.29
C GLY A 447 7.99 -7.33 26.05
N ARG A 448 6.99 -7.81 26.81
CA ARG A 448 7.07 -9.01 27.63
C ARG A 448 5.77 -9.78 27.58
N CYS A 449 5.86 -11.11 27.61
CA CYS A 449 4.71 -11.98 27.73
C CYS A 449 4.95 -13.07 28.76
N GLU A 450 3.88 -13.67 29.25
CA GLU A 450 3.97 -14.77 30.21
C GLU A 450 3.13 -15.95 29.73
N LEU A 451 3.60 -17.14 30.09
CA LEU A 451 2.84 -18.39 30.00
C LEU A 451 2.14 -18.61 31.34
N ARG A 452 0.82 -18.84 31.27
CA ARG A 452 -0.04 -19.18 32.40
C ARG A 452 -0.72 -20.52 32.16
N ASP A 453 -0.89 -21.34 33.20
CA ASP A 453 -1.84 -22.45 33.18
C ASP A 453 -3.05 -22.13 34.07
N GLY A 454 -3.98 -23.09 34.21
CA GLY A 454 -5.15 -22.91 35.07
C GLY A 454 -4.82 -22.73 36.57
N GLU A 455 -3.57 -22.96 36.99
CA GLU A 455 -3.08 -22.82 38.37
C GLU A 455 -2.29 -21.50 38.56
N GLY A 456 -1.96 -20.77 37.49
CA GLY A 456 -1.31 -19.46 37.53
C GLY A 456 -0.08 -19.30 36.64
N PHE A 457 0.84 -18.43 37.06
CA PHE A 457 2.07 -18.08 36.35
C PHE A 457 3.02 -19.27 36.22
N ILE A 458 3.53 -19.53 35.04
CA ILE A 458 4.56 -20.55 34.75
C ILE A 458 5.89 -19.88 34.45
N ARG A 459 5.94 -19.01 33.43
CA ARG A 459 7.18 -18.38 32.98
C ARG A 459 6.89 -17.07 32.24
N GLU A 460 7.80 -16.10 32.43
CA GLU A 460 7.87 -14.85 31.66
C GLU A 460 8.91 -14.95 30.55
N PHE A 461 8.63 -14.30 29.40
CA PHE A 461 9.49 -14.20 28.24
C PHE A 461 9.72 -12.72 27.91
N GLY A 462 11.00 -12.34 27.91
CA GLY A 462 11.44 -10.99 27.58
C GLY A 462 12.04 -10.89 26.18
N VAL A 463 12.54 -9.69 25.83
CA VAL A 463 13.14 -9.41 24.53
C VAL A 463 14.31 -10.35 24.22
N GLY A 464 14.29 -10.95 23.03
CA GLY A 464 15.28 -11.93 22.56
C GLY A 464 15.01 -13.37 22.98
N GLU A 465 14.09 -13.62 23.91
CA GLU A 465 13.69 -14.98 24.26
C GLU A 465 12.71 -15.55 23.22
N HIS A 466 12.70 -16.88 23.12
CA HIS A 466 11.87 -17.60 22.15
C HIS A 466 11.07 -18.71 22.83
N PHE A 467 10.00 -19.14 22.15
CA PHE A 467 9.14 -20.23 22.55
C PHE A 467 8.48 -20.90 21.34
N GLY A 468 7.99 -22.10 21.51
CA GLY A 468 7.24 -22.84 20.48
C GLY A 468 8.06 -23.83 19.67
N GLU A 469 9.38 -23.92 19.82
CA GLU A 469 10.25 -24.82 19.07
C GLU A 469 9.86 -26.29 19.21
N ARG A 470 9.56 -26.74 20.42
CA ARG A 470 9.17 -28.13 20.70
C ARG A 470 7.75 -28.47 20.22
N LEU A 471 6.86 -27.50 20.33
CA LEU A 471 5.47 -27.66 19.85
C LEU A 471 5.40 -27.85 18.33
N ILE A 472 6.33 -27.21 17.61
CA ILE A 472 6.45 -27.39 16.16
C ILE A 472 6.99 -28.79 15.80
N GLU A 473 7.94 -29.31 16.58
CA GLU A 473 8.58 -30.60 16.27
C GLU A 473 7.66 -31.80 16.54
N HIS A 474 6.87 -31.73 17.57
CA HIS A 474 6.10 -32.87 18.08
C HIS A 474 4.58 -32.77 17.90
N ASP A 475 4.06 -31.75 17.22
CA ASP A 475 2.61 -31.50 17.02
C ASP A 475 1.80 -31.47 18.34
N HIS A 476 2.41 -30.98 19.42
CA HIS A 476 1.72 -30.84 20.70
C HIS A 476 0.93 -29.55 20.80
N ALA A 477 -0.21 -29.61 21.48
CA ALA A 477 -1.00 -28.43 21.81
C ALA A 477 -0.42 -27.71 23.04
N LEU A 478 -0.62 -26.41 23.11
CA LEU A 478 -0.23 -25.59 24.26
C LEU A 478 -0.93 -26.07 25.54
N THR A 479 -0.17 -26.25 26.60
CA THR A 479 -0.66 -26.65 27.92
C THR A 479 -1.20 -25.46 28.73
N GLY A 480 -0.80 -24.23 28.36
CA GLY A 480 -1.22 -22.97 28.98
C GLY A 480 -1.57 -21.89 27.96
N GLU A 481 -1.81 -20.69 28.45
CA GLU A 481 -2.08 -19.50 27.65
C GLU A 481 -0.88 -18.55 27.67
N PHE A 482 -0.52 -17.99 26.51
CA PHE A 482 0.42 -16.89 26.46
C PHE A 482 -0.30 -15.55 26.50
N VAL A 483 0.06 -14.68 27.43
CA VAL A 483 -0.57 -13.38 27.64
C VAL A 483 0.49 -12.28 27.53
N ALA A 484 0.21 -11.22 26.78
CA ALA A 484 1.07 -10.05 26.70
C ALA A 484 0.94 -9.24 28.00
N LEU A 485 2.07 -9.01 28.71
CA LEU A 485 2.09 -8.20 29.93
C LEU A 485 2.09 -6.69 29.63
N GLU A 486 2.64 -6.32 28.48
CA GLU A 486 2.70 -4.97 27.95
C GLU A 486 2.57 -5.03 26.43
N ASP A 487 2.48 -3.87 25.75
CA ASP A 487 2.44 -3.82 24.29
C ASP A 487 3.68 -4.52 23.73
N SER A 488 3.48 -5.63 23.05
CA SER A 488 4.53 -6.57 22.68
C SER A 488 4.53 -6.87 21.20
N VAL A 489 5.72 -7.03 20.62
CA VAL A 489 5.92 -7.48 19.24
C VAL A 489 6.63 -8.83 19.26
N VAL A 490 6.04 -9.81 18.61
CA VAL A 490 6.59 -11.17 18.48
C VAL A 490 6.87 -11.47 17.00
N ILE A 491 8.09 -11.92 16.73
CA ILE A 491 8.45 -12.46 15.41
C ILE A 491 8.07 -13.93 15.40
N LYS A 492 7.22 -14.30 14.43
CA LYS A 492 6.85 -15.70 14.17
C LYS A 492 7.62 -16.21 12.96
N LEU A 493 8.28 -17.35 13.12
CA LEU A 493 8.92 -18.11 12.05
C LEU A 493 8.13 -19.39 11.84
N ASP A 494 7.51 -19.57 10.68
CA ASP A 494 6.69 -20.74 10.38
C ASP A 494 7.52 -22.05 10.39
N ARG A 495 6.83 -23.19 10.59
CA ARG A 495 7.42 -24.54 10.67
C ARG A 495 8.35 -24.84 9.50
N GLN A 496 7.90 -24.56 8.27
CA GLN A 496 8.65 -24.91 7.07
C GLN A 496 9.97 -24.12 7.01
N SER A 497 9.91 -22.83 7.31
CA SER A 497 11.08 -21.95 7.34
C SER A 497 12.01 -22.27 8.49
N PHE A 498 11.48 -22.64 9.65
CA PHE A 498 12.28 -23.09 10.79
C PHE A 498 13.03 -24.39 10.44
N SER A 499 12.35 -25.40 9.87
CA SER A 499 12.99 -26.64 9.44
C SER A 499 14.05 -26.38 8.37
N GLN A 500 13.76 -25.54 7.40
CA GLN A 500 14.71 -25.19 6.33
C GLN A 500 15.94 -24.44 6.85
N LEU A 501 15.78 -23.55 7.85
CA LEU A 501 16.90 -22.88 8.51
C LEU A 501 17.78 -23.88 9.26
N ARG A 502 17.21 -24.84 9.99
CA ARG A 502 17.96 -25.89 10.68
C ARG A 502 18.75 -26.75 9.70
N GLU A 503 18.14 -27.16 8.57
CA GLU A 503 18.83 -27.94 7.52
C GLU A 503 20.00 -27.17 6.88
N THR A 504 19.86 -25.85 6.72
CA THR A 504 20.86 -25.02 6.02
C THR A 504 21.93 -24.43 6.93
N MET A 505 21.68 -24.38 8.25
CA MET A 505 22.56 -23.80 9.25
C MET A 505 22.86 -24.81 10.39
N PRO A 506 23.90 -25.65 10.27
CA PRO A 506 24.23 -26.67 11.27
C PRO A 506 24.36 -26.14 12.69
N VAL A 507 24.86 -24.93 12.85
CA VAL A 507 25.03 -24.28 14.18
C VAL A 507 23.69 -24.06 14.87
N LEU A 508 22.64 -23.67 14.12
CA LEU A 508 21.28 -23.54 14.63
C LEU A 508 20.67 -24.89 14.98
N ASP A 509 20.91 -25.91 14.17
CA ASP A 509 20.42 -27.26 14.43
C ASP A 509 21.04 -27.85 15.72
N GLU A 510 22.34 -27.66 15.94
CA GLU A 510 23.02 -28.04 17.18
C GLU A 510 22.49 -27.26 18.39
N TYR A 511 22.24 -25.95 18.24
CA TYR A 511 21.68 -25.12 19.30
C TYR A 511 20.30 -25.63 19.76
N PHE A 512 19.39 -25.89 18.83
CA PHE A 512 18.06 -26.39 19.16
C PHE A 512 18.07 -27.84 19.67
N LYS A 513 18.90 -28.71 19.14
CA LYS A 513 19.15 -30.07 19.71
C LYS A 513 19.67 -30.03 21.12
N GLY A 514 20.53 -29.04 21.45
CA GLY A 514 21.04 -28.84 22.82
C GLY A 514 19.96 -28.39 23.80
N ILE A 515 18.98 -27.63 23.35
CA ILE A 515 17.81 -27.23 24.15
C ILE A 515 16.93 -28.44 24.45
N ASP A 516 16.73 -29.33 23.48
CA ASP A 516 15.94 -30.57 23.63
C ASP A 516 16.52 -31.52 24.70
N GLN A 517 17.81 -31.53 24.85
CA GLN A 517 18.48 -32.43 25.81
C GLN A 517 18.57 -31.87 27.25
N ASN A 518 18.53 -30.56 27.44
CA ASN A 518 18.97 -29.94 28.70
C ASN A 518 17.93 -29.11 29.46
N LYS A 519 16.68 -28.92 29.02
CA LYS A 519 15.69 -28.12 29.77
C LYS A 519 14.30 -28.70 29.72
N TYR A 520 13.81 -29.03 30.90
CA TYR A 520 12.41 -29.09 31.25
C TYR A 520 11.77 -27.75 30.86
N THR A 521 11.05 -27.70 29.76
CA THR A 521 10.26 -26.52 29.44
C THR A 521 8.87 -26.70 30.01
N PRO A 522 8.37 -25.73 30.80
CA PRO A 522 7.03 -25.77 31.39
C PRO A 522 5.88 -25.86 30.37
N GLU A 523 6.20 -25.77 29.08
CA GLU A 523 5.26 -25.82 27.97
C GLU A 523 4.63 -27.22 27.78
N MET A 524 5.29 -28.27 28.33
CA MET A 524 4.82 -29.65 28.27
C MET A 524 4.81 -30.23 29.70
N ARG A 525 3.67 -30.31 30.31
CA ARG A 525 3.38 -31.30 31.38
C ARG A 525 2.57 -32.43 30.74
N ASP A 526 3.03 -33.67 30.87
CA ASP A 526 2.32 -34.89 30.48
C ASP A 526 0.93 -34.98 31.11
#